data_7b570d886f7febc1cd44a1ff702282b8
#
_entry.id   7b570d886f7febc1cd44a1ff702282b8
#
_cell.length_a   1.000
_cell.length_b   1.000
_cell.length_c   1.000
_cell.angle_alpha   90.00
_cell.angle_beta   90.00
_cell.angle_gamma   90.00
#
_symmetry.space_group_name_H-M   'P 1'
#
loop_
_entity.id
_entity.type
_entity.pdbx_description
1 polymer ?
#
loop_
_entity_poly.entity_id
_entity_poly.type
_entity_poly.pdbx_seq_one_letter_code
_entity_poly.pdbx_strand_id
1 'polypeptide(L)'
;MFEDSHSPSDADITSHRLVLPADANHHGTLFAGSLLRYGLETAYAAASRAVGPQANLMLRRVLSLECRKSVPVGSLVDIRGAVLEVRQGYLVVGVVGIPQASDTLPWMDGLFGFAQVDDKGLPASFPQTVKINDDDSNWEPLRKRLEKLRRIRGATGEWMTKT
;
A
#
# COMPACT_ATOMS: atom_id res chain seq x y z
N MET A 1 10.84 -20.18 -22.14
CA MET A 1 11.89 -19.44 -21.43
C MET A 1 11.39 -18.00 -21.29
N PHE A 2 10.77 -17.71 -20.16
CA PHE A 2 10.32 -16.36 -19.88
C PHE A 2 11.46 -15.66 -19.15
N GLU A 3 12.17 -14.77 -19.85
CA GLU A 3 13.11 -13.86 -19.19
C GLU A 3 12.31 -12.78 -18.48
N ASP A 4 12.09 -12.98 -17.19
CA ASP A 4 11.67 -11.94 -16.27
C ASP A 4 12.83 -10.97 -16.09
N SER A 5 12.87 -9.93 -16.90
CA SER A 5 13.88 -8.86 -16.80
C SER A 5 13.58 -7.84 -15.70
N HIS A 6 12.66 -8.13 -14.79
CA HIS A 6 12.44 -7.36 -13.57
C HIS A 6 12.32 -8.34 -12.41
N SER A 7 13.43 -8.65 -11.77
CA SER A 7 13.41 -9.22 -10.43
C SER A 7 12.70 -8.21 -9.53
N PRO A 8 11.48 -8.51 -9.00
CA PRO A 8 10.89 -7.66 -7.99
C PRO A 8 11.90 -7.61 -6.84
N SER A 9 12.16 -6.42 -6.30
CA SER A 9 12.94 -6.34 -5.07
C SER A 9 12.26 -7.25 -4.04
N ASP A 10 13.01 -7.97 -3.22
CA ASP A 10 12.49 -8.92 -2.22
C ASP A 10 11.42 -8.31 -1.26
N ALA A 11 11.22 -7.02 -1.34
CA ALA A 11 10.30 -6.24 -0.52
C ALA A 11 8.94 -5.93 -1.19
N ASP A 12 8.79 -6.16 -2.50
CA ASP A 12 7.55 -5.88 -3.22
C ASP A 12 6.61 -7.07 -3.22
N ILE A 13 5.31 -6.79 -3.16
CA ILE A 13 4.23 -7.78 -3.25
C ILE A 13 3.34 -7.42 -4.43
N THR A 14 2.95 -8.43 -5.20
CA THR A 14 1.85 -8.31 -6.16
C THR A 14 0.74 -9.27 -5.76
N SER A 15 -0.45 -8.76 -5.59
CA SER A 15 -1.66 -9.54 -5.37
C SER A 15 -2.54 -9.53 -6.62
N HIS A 16 -3.16 -10.67 -6.91
CA HIS A 16 -4.07 -10.86 -8.01
C HIS A 16 -5.49 -11.00 -7.47
N ARG A 17 -6.45 -10.28 -8.04
CA ARG A 17 -7.84 -10.30 -7.58
C ARG A 17 -8.79 -10.44 -8.76
N LEU A 18 -9.72 -11.37 -8.64
CA LEU A 18 -10.88 -11.45 -9.52
C LEU A 18 -12.02 -10.67 -8.87
N VAL A 19 -12.56 -9.69 -9.60
CA VAL A 19 -13.72 -8.91 -9.13
C VAL A 19 -14.98 -9.75 -9.26
N LEU A 20 -15.48 -10.22 -8.15
CA LEU A 20 -16.69 -11.05 -8.07
C LEU A 20 -17.96 -10.20 -7.87
N PRO A 21 -19.16 -10.72 -8.15
CA PRO A 21 -20.41 -10.02 -7.88
C PRO A 21 -20.54 -9.54 -6.43
N ALA A 22 -20.02 -10.30 -5.46
CA ALA A 22 -20.04 -9.94 -4.04
C ALA A 22 -19.13 -8.71 -3.72
N ASP A 23 -18.19 -8.37 -4.60
CA ASP A 23 -17.29 -7.23 -4.47
C ASP A 23 -17.80 -5.99 -5.21
N ALA A 24 -18.94 -6.09 -5.86
CA ALA A 24 -19.45 -5.05 -6.76
C ALA A 24 -20.49 -4.15 -6.09
N ASN A 25 -20.56 -2.91 -6.62
CA ASN A 25 -21.66 -1.99 -6.35
C ASN A 25 -22.85 -2.24 -7.30
N HIS A 26 -23.91 -1.43 -7.16
CA HIS A 26 -25.10 -1.52 -7.99
C HIS A 26 -24.90 -1.16 -9.48
N HIS A 27 -23.73 -0.61 -9.83
CA HIS A 27 -23.35 -0.34 -11.23
C HIS A 27 -22.60 -1.52 -11.88
N GLY A 28 -22.40 -2.64 -11.17
CA GLY A 28 -21.63 -3.78 -11.68
C GLY A 28 -20.11 -3.53 -11.75
N THR A 29 -19.61 -2.60 -10.96
CA THR A 29 -18.19 -2.31 -10.83
C THR A 29 -17.71 -2.47 -9.39
N LEU A 30 -16.40 -2.58 -9.19
CA LEU A 30 -15.80 -2.79 -7.88
C LEU A 30 -16.27 -1.72 -6.87
N PHE A 31 -16.86 -2.19 -5.77
CA PHE A 31 -17.31 -1.34 -4.68
C PHE A 31 -16.13 -0.73 -3.93
N ALA A 32 -16.24 0.52 -3.51
CA ALA A 32 -15.17 1.25 -2.83
C ALA A 32 -14.65 0.56 -1.56
N GLY A 33 -15.54 -0.08 -0.80
CA GLY A 33 -15.16 -0.87 0.38
C GLY A 33 -14.32 -2.09 0.02
N SER A 34 -14.65 -2.78 -1.08
CA SER A 34 -13.86 -3.90 -1.58
C SER A 34 -12.51 -3.43 -2.13
N LEU A 35 -12.47 -2.31 -2.82
CA LEU A 35 -11.24 -1.67 -3.28
C LEU A 35 -10.32 -1.33 -2.10
N LEU A 36 -10.85 -0.72 -1.06
CA LEU A 36 -10.11 -0.41 0.17
C LEU A 36 -9.55 -1.70 0.80
N ARG A 37 -10.36 -2.75 0.89
CA ARG A 37 -9.93 -4.06 1.40
C ARG A 37 -8.79 -4.65 0.59
N TYR A 38 -8.88 -4.64 -0.74
CA TYR A 38 -7.83 -5.16 -1.62
C TYR A 38 -6.51 -4.38 -1.45
N GLY A 39 -6.59 -3.05 -1.40
CA GLY A 39 -5.43 -2.20 -1.18
C GLY A 39 -4.81 -2.42 0.20
N LEU A 40 -5.63 -2.50 1.24
CA LEU A 40 -5.18 -2.72 2.61
C LEU A 40 -4.52 -4.10 2.78
N GLU A 41 -5.12 -5.17 2.24
CA GLU A 41 -4.55 -6.52 2.31
C GLU A 41 -3.19 -6.59 1.60
N THR A 42 -3.06 -5.97 0.43
CA THR A 42 -1.80 -5.89 -0.31
C THR A 42 -0.76 -5.08 0.47
N ALA A 43 -1.16 -3.94 1.03
CA ALA A 43 -0.28 -3.11 1.84
C ALA A 43 0.19 -3.82 3.10
N TYR A 44 -0.70 -4.53 3.79
CA TYR A 44 -0.36 -5.31 4.98
C TYR A 44 0.62 -6.44 4.65
N ALA A 45 0.40 -7.16 3.54
CA ALA A 45 1.30 -8.22 3.09
C ALA A 45 2.70 -7.68 2.77
N ALA A 46 2.79 -6.53 2.08
CA ALA A 46 4.07 -5.88 1.79
C ALA A 46 4.78 -5.43 3.07
N ALA A 47 4.07 -4.81 4.00
CA ALA A 47 4.61 -4.40 5.29
C ALA A 47 5.10 -5.59 6.12
N SER A 48 4.29 -6.64 6.25
CA SER A 48 4.64 -7.85 7.00
C SER A 48 5.86 -8.56 6.43
N ARG A 49 5.94 -8.66 5.10
CA ARG A 49 7.11 -9.26 4.44
C ARG A 49 8.38 -8.44 4.67
N ALA A 50 8.28 -7.12 4.61
CA ALA A 50 9.43 -6.23 4.81
C ALA A 50 9.94 -6.25 6.26
N VAL A 51 9.05 -6.34 7.25
CA VAL A 51 9.41 -6.41 8.67
C VAL A 51 9.90 -7.81 9.06
N GLY A 52 9.34 -8.85 8.45
CA GLY A 52 9.75 -10.25 8.68
C GLY A 52 8.92 -10.99 9.73
N PRO A 53 9.39 -12.15 10.23
CA PRO A 53 8.59 -13.07 11.05
C PRO A 53 8.06 -12.51 12.37
N GLN A 54 8.65 -11.45 12.87
CA GLN A 54 8.24 -10.81 14.13
C GLN A 54 7.34 -9.57 13.88
N ALA A 55 6.81 -9.43 12.65
CA ALA A 55 5.87 -8.37 12.33
C ALA A 55 4.61 -8.50 13.19
N ASN A 56 4.30 -7.45 13.92
CA ASN A 56 3.04 -7.28 14.66
C ASN A 56 2.51 -5.88 14.35
N LEU A 57 1.85 -5.77 13.21
CA LEU A 57 1.51 -4.51 12.59
C LEU A 57 0.04 -4.15 12.80
N MET A 58 -0.18 -2.90 13.16
CA MET A 58 -1.50 -2.30 13.26
C MET A 58 -1.65 -1.18 12.24
N LEU A 59 -2.73 -1.18 11.47
CA LEU A 59 -3.07 -0.05 10.61
C LEU A 59 -3.32 1.18 11.47
N ARG A 60 -2.58 2.24 11.19
CA ARG A 60 -2.76 3.54 11.88
C ARG A 60 -3.50 4.54 11.02
N ARG A 61 -3.26 4.52 9.70
CA ARG A 61 -3.86 5.50 8.79
C ARG A 61 -3.98 4.97 7.38
N VAL A 62 -5.05 5.35 6.72
CA VAL A 62 -5.14 5.43 5.29
C VAL A 62 -4.80 6.88 4.93
N LEU A 63 -3.59 7.10 4.41
CA LEU A 63 -3.09 8.44 4.12
C LEU A 63 -3.68 9.00 2.83
N SER A 64 -3.93 8.12 1.87
CA SER A 64 -4.49 8.43 0.56
C SER A 64 -5.06 7.16 -0.05
N LEU A 65 -6.16 7.27 -0.74
CA LEU A 65 -6.71 6.22 -1.59
C LEU A 65 -7.46 6.89 -2.74
N GLU A 66 -7.06 6.62 -3.97
CA GLU A 66 -7.70 7.14 -5.17
C GLU A 66 -8.10 6.00 -6.09
N CYS A 67 -9.37 5.98 -6.47
CA CYS A 67 -9.88 5.13 -7.55
C CYS A 67 -9.96 5.99 -8.82
N ARG A 68 -9.11 5.69 -9.79
CA ARG A 68 -9.01 6.48 -11.02
C ARG A 68 -9.87 5.95 -12.15
N LYS A 69 -10.18 4.66 -12.10
CA LYS A 69 -10.96 3.97 -13.11
C LYS A 69 -11.84 2.92 -12.46
N SER A 70 -13.10 2.87 -12.86
CA SER A 70 -14.01 1.82 -12.42
C SER A 70 -13.59 0.47 -13.02
N VAL A 71 -13.72 -0.59 -12.23
CA VAL A 71 -13.33 -1.95 -12.60
C VAL A 71 -14.59 -2.81 -12.67
N PRO A 72 -14.95 -3.36 -13.85
CA PRO A 72 -16.12 -4.21 -13.99
C PRO A 72 -16.00 -5.55 -13.25
N VAL A 73 -17.13 -6.12 -12.85
CA VAL A 73 -17.23 -7.52 -12.42
C VAL A 73 -16.64 -8.44 -13.50
N GLY A 74 -15.92 -9.46 -13.07
CA GLY A 74 -15.24 -10.41 -13.95
C GLY A 74 -13.84 -9.98 -14.38
N SER A 75 -13.41 -8.76 -14.03
CA SER A 75 -12.03 -8.33 -14.28
C SER A 75 -11.06 -9.03 -13.35
N LEU A 76 -9.93 -9.47 -13.90
CA LEU A 76 -8.75 -9.85 -13.11
C LEU A 76 -7.85 -8.63 -12.99
N VAL A 77 -7.56 -8.21 -11.79
CA VAL A 77 -6.73 -7.03 -11.51
C VAL A 77 -5.53 -7.38 -10.65
N ASP A 78 -4.45 -6.66 -10.87
CA ASP A 78 -3.21 -6.79 -10.12
C ASP A 78 -2.98 -5.52 -9.29
N ILE A 79 -2.57 -5.73 -8.05
CA ILE A 79 -2.23 -4.66 -7.11
C ILE A 79 -0.84 -4.92 -6.58
N ARG A 80 0.06 -3.97 -6.79
CA ARG A 80 1.42 -4.03 -6.28
C ARG A 80 1.55 -3.16 -5.03
N GLY A 81 2.27 -3.66 -4.03
CA GLY A 81 2.57 -2.94 -2.79
C GLY A 81 4.06 -2.94 -2.48
N ALA A 82 4.56 -1.81 -1.99
CA ALA A 82 5.95 -1.68 -1.54
C ALA A 82 6.05 -0.72 -0.36
N VAL A 83 7.02 -0.97 0.53
CA VAL A 83 7.35 -0.05 1.61
C VAL A 83 8.12 1.14 1.04
N LEU A 84 7.56 2.33 1.20
CA LEU A 84 8.12 3.58 0.67
C LEU A 84 8.85 4.39 1.73
N GLU A 85 8.55 4.19 2.99
CA GLU A 85 9.14 4.91 4.10
C GLU A 85 9.14 4.09 5.37
N VAL A 86 10.22 4.19 6.12
CA VAL A 86 10.38 3.58 7.44
C VAL A 86 10.85 4.63 8.43
N ARG A 87 10.20 4.67 9.59
CA ARG A 87 10.62 5.41 10.77
C ARG A 87 10.64 4.46 11.95
N GLN A 88 11.07 4.94 13.10
CA GLN A 88 11.07 4.14 14.31
C GLN A 88 9.67 3.61 14.63
N GLY A 89 9.47 2.30 14.49
CA GLY A 89 8.20 1.61 14.77
C GLY A 89 7.03 1.96 13.85
N TYR A 90 7.25 2.70 12.76
CA TYR A 90 6.22 3.09 11.81
C TYR A 90 6.72 3.02 10.37
N LEU A 91 5.88 2.55 9.47
CA LEU A 91 6.20 2.52 8.04
C LEU A 91 4.99 2.91 7.18
N VAL A 92 5.28 3.36 5.97
CA VAL A 92 4.28 3.68 4.97
C VAL A 92 4.46 2.79 3.76
N VAL A 93 3.36 2.17 3.34
CA VAL A 93 3.28 1.34 2.14
C VAL A 93 2.53 2.10 1.06
N GLY A 94 3.10 2.12 -0.14
CA GLY A 94 2.39 2.50 -1.35
C GLY A 94 1.75 1.28 -2.00
N VAL A 95 0.55 1.46 -2.55
CA VAL A 95 -0.11 0.46 -3.39
C VAL A 95 -0.53 1.09 -4.71
N VAL A 96 -0.41 0.31 -5.79
CA VAL A 96 -0.84 0.72 -7.13
C VAL A 96 -1.59 -0.43 -7.80
N GLY A 97 -2.73 -0.13 -8.39
CA GLY A 97 -3.42 -1.03 -9.31
C GLY A 97 -2.74 -0.99 -10.67
N ILE A 98 -2.17 -2.11 -11.11
CA ILE A 98 -1.37 -2.18 -12.32
C ILE A 98 -2.25 -1.91 -13.54
N PRO A 99 -1.87 -0.97 -14.43
CA PRO A 99 -2.64 -0.67 -15.63
C PRO A 99 -2.81 -1.91 -16.51
N GLN A 100 -4.00 -2.07 -17.08
CA GLN A 100 -4.24 -3.12 -18.07
C GLN A 100 -3.82 -2.63 -19.46
N ALA A 101 -3.30 -3.54 -20.26
CA ALA A 101 -2.75 -3.49 -21.62
C ALA A 101 -2.67 -2.15 -22.40
N SER A 102 -3.69 -1.32 -22.39
CA SER A 102 -3.74 -0.03 -23.12
C SER A 102 -3.68 1.21 -22.22
N ASP A 103 -3.74 1.02 -20.91
CA ASP A 103 -3.77 2.11 -19.95
C ASP A 103 -2.35 2.48 -19.53
N THR A 104 -2.09 3.77 -19.42
CA THR A 104 -0.80 4.30 -18.95
C THR A 104 -0.81 4.66 -17.47
N LEU A 105 -2.01 4.78 -16.86
CA LEU A 105 -2.17 5.16 -15.46
C LEU A 105 -2.70 4.01 -14.62
N PRO A 106 -2.28 3.91 -13.36
CA PRO A 106 -2.87 2.99 -12.40
C PRO A 106 -4.39 3.17 -12.32
N TRP A 107 -5.14 2.07 -12.20
CA TRP A 107 -6.59 2.14 -11.98
C TRP A 107 -6.94 2.54 -10.54
N MET A 108 -6.03 2.32 -9.61
CA MET A 108 -6.10 2.82 -8.23
C MET A 108 -4.70 3.07 -7.70
N ASP A 109 -4.58 3.90 -6.71
CA ASP A 109 -3.37 4.03 -5.90
C ASP A 109 -3.69 4.47 -4.47
N GLY A 110 -2.78 4.21 -3.55
CA GLY A 110 -2.97 4.58 -2.16
C GLY A 110 -1.71 4.53 -1.32
N LEU A 111 -1.81 5.11 -0.13
CA LEU A 111 -0.77 5.14 0.90
C LEU A 111 -1.37 4.71 2.24
N PHE A 112 -0.75 3.72 2.87
CA PHE A 112 -1.19 3.11 4.12
C PHE A 112 -0.08 3.16 5.15
N GLY A 113 -0.39 3.62 6.36
CA GLY A 113 0.57 3.71 7.46
C GLY A 113 0.31 2.65 8.52
N PHE A 114 1.34 1.88 8.87
CA PHE A 114 1.32 0.83 9.88
C PHE A 114 2.30 1.13 11.01
N ALA A 115 1.93 0.76 12.22
CA ALA A 115 2.80 0.80 13.37
C ALA A 115 3.10 -0.62 13.86
N GLN A 116 4.34 -0.87 14.25
CA GLN A 116 4.71 -2.04 15.04
C GLN A 116 4.19 -1.86 16.45
N VAL A 117 3.58 -2.90 17.01
CA VAL A 117 3.08 -2.91 18.38
C VAL A 117 3.58 -4.14 19.12
N ASP A 118 3.62 -4.05 20.45
CA ASP A 118 3.89 -5.19 21.32
C ASP A 118 2.62 -6.04 21.56
N ASP A 119 2.74 -7.08 22.39
CA ASP A 119 1.64 -8.00 22.71
C ASP A 119 0.45 -7.32 23.44
N LYS A 120 0.69 -6.12 23.97
CA LYS A 120 -0.33 -5.29 24.63
C LYS A 120 -0.91 -4.23 23.70
N GLY A 121 -0.48 -4.21 22.43
CA GLY A 121 -0.89 -3.21 21.45
C GLY A 121 -0.24 -1.84 21.63
N LEU A 122 0.82 -1.74 22.43
CA LEU A 122 1.57 -0.50 22.62
C LEU A 122 2.64 -0.34 21.52
N PRO A 123 2.97 0.90 21.13
CA PRO A 123 4.00 1.16 20.13
C PRO A 123 5.33 0.47 20.45
N ALA A 124 5.91 -0.19 19.46
CA ALA A 124 7.18 -0.88 19.56
C ALA A 124 8.09 -0.55 18.38
N SER A 125 9.39 -0.74 18.55
CA SER A 125 10.35 -0.62 17.46
C SER A 125 10.32 -1.86 16.56
N PHE A 126 10.73 -1.71 15.29
CA PHE A 126 10.91 -2.87 14.43
C PHE A 126 12.02 -3.77 14.96
N PRO A 127 11.86 -5.11 14.88
CA PRO A 127 12.82 -6.07 15.42
C PRO A 127 14.14 -6.09 14.64
N GLN A 128 14.13 -5.58 13.41
CA GLN A 128 15.30 -5.50 12.53
C GLN A 128 15.17 -4.31 11.56
N THR A 129 16.25 -4.04 10.83
CA THR A 129 16.21 -3.00 9.78
C THR A 129 15.25 -3.42 8.67
N VAL A 130 14.28 -2.55 8.38
CA VAL A 130 13.31 -2.74 7.30
C VAL A 130 13.88 -2.14 6.02
N LYS A 131 13.95 -2.94 4.97
CA LYS A 131 14.43 -2.48 3.66
C LYS A 131 13.34 -1.71 2.93
N ILE A 132 13.75 -0.64 2.27
CA ILE A 132 12.92 0.19 1.41
C ILE A 132 13.36 -0.04 -0.04
N ASN A 133 12.42 -0.06 -0.97
CA ASN A 133 12.74 -0.03 -2.39
C ASN A 133 12.91 1.42 -2.86
N ASP A 134 14.14 1.91 -2.89
CA ASP A 134 14.45 3.28 -3.29
C ASP A 134 14.64 3.46 -4.82
N ASP A 135 14.88 2.36 -5.54
CA ASP A 135 15.36 2.43 -6.93
C ASP A 135 14.25 2.38 -8.00
N ASP A 136 13.02 2.04 -7.60
CA ASP A 136 11.91 1.89 -8.55
C ASP A 136 11.18 3.23 -8.78
N SER A 137 11.37 3.81 -9.96
CA SER A 137 10.74 5.05 -10.38
C SER A 137 9.20 4.99 -10.47
N ASN A 138 8.61 3.79 -10.53
CA ASN A 138 7.15 3.62 -10.53
C ASN A 138 6.50 4.13 -9.25
N TRP A 139 7.25 4.19 -8.15
CA TRP A 139 6.77 4.70 -6.86
C TRP A 139 6.93 6.20 -6.68
N GLU A 140 7.61 6.88 -7.58
CA GLU A 140 7.90 8.32 -7.46
C GLU A 140 6.65 9.19 -7.30
N PRO A 141 5.53 8.98 -8.02
CA PRO A 141 4.31 9.75 -7.82
C PRO A 141 3.76 9.63 -6.39
N LEU A 142 3.81 8.43 -5.79
CA LEU A 142 3.36 8.21 -4.42
C LEU A 142 4.32 8.78 -3.38
N ARG A 143 5.63 8.72 -3.63
CA ARG A 143 6.63 9.37 -2.77
C ARG A 143 6.42 10.89 -2.72
N LYS A 144 6.20 11.53 -3.86
CA LYS A 144 5.89 12.97 -3.94
C LYS A 144 4.60 13.32 -3.19
N ARG A 145 3.56 12.49 -3.33
CA ARG A 145 2.31 12.66 -2.60
C ARG A 145 2.53 12.55 -1.09
N LEU A 146 3.28 11.55 -0.65
CA LEU A 146 3.62 11.36 0.76
C LEU A 146 4.37 12.58 1.35
N GLU A 147 5.35 13.09 0.61
CA GLU A 147 6.08 14.30 1.00
C GLU A 147 5.16 15.53 1.12
N LYS A 148 4.27 15.72 0.14
CA LYS A 148 3.27 16.81 0.18
C LYS A 148 2.34 16.68 1.38
N LEU A 149 1.85 15.47 1.68
CA LEU A 149 0.98 15.21 2.84
C LEU A 149 1.70 15.52 4.16
N ARG A 150 2.99 15.26 4.25
CA ARG A 150 3.80 15.60 5.42
C ARG A 150 3.93 17.11 5.61
N ARG A 151 4.20 17.85 4.54
CA ARG A 151 4.31 19.32 4.62
C ARG A 151 3.02 19.94 5.15
N ILE A 152 1.87 19.49 4.67
CA ILE A 152 0.56 19.95 5.13
C ILE A 152 0.38 19.65 6.63
N ARG A 153 0.74 18.46 7.08
CA ARG A 153 0.63 18.06 8.49
C ARG A 153 1.64 18.76 9.39
N GLY A 154 2.87 18.99 8.91
CA GLY A 154 3.87 19.76 9.62
C GLY A 154 3.46 21.21 9.83
N ALA A 155 2.73 21.80 8.88
CA ALA A 155 2.17 23.14 9.00
C ALA A 155 0.99 23.23 9.99
N THR A 156 0.27 22.12 10.23
CA THR A 156 -0.85 22.06 11.20
C THR A 156 -0.46 21.53 12.59
N GLY A 157 0.78 21.17 12.80
CA GLY A 157 1.48 21.09 14.10
C GLY A 157 1.03 20.05 15.13
N GLU A 158 0.03 19.19 14.94
CA GLU A 158 -0.58 18.51 16.10
C GLU A 158 -0.67 16.97 16.06
N TRP A 159 -0.16 16.26 15.06
CA TRP A 159 -0.50 14.85 14.92
C TRP A 159 0.58 13.83 15.28
N MET A 160 1.78 14.29 15.64
CA MET A 160 2.91 13.38 15.89
C MET A 160 3.37 13.29 17.35
N THR A 161 2.71 13.96 18.30
CA THR A 161 3.19 14.06 19.68
C THR A 161 2.23 13.58 20.76
N LYS A 162 1.18 12.83 20.43
CA LYS A 162 0.33 12.22 21.48
C LYS A 162 0.09 10.74 21.20
N THR A 163 0.84 9.95 21.84
CA THR A 163 0.45 8.68 22.45
C THR A 163 0.75 8.71 23.87
#